data_76a057ff327c0ae3549b6502d5cedb18
#
_entry.id   76a057ff327c0ae3549b6502d5cedb18
#
_cell.length_a   1.000
_cell.length_b   1.000
_cell.length_c   1.000
_cell.angle_alpha   90.00
_cell.angle_beta   90.00
_cell.angle_gamma   90.00
#
_symmetry.space_group_name_H-M   'P 1'
#
loop_
_entity.id
_entity.type
_entity.pdbx_description
1 polymer ?
#
loop_
_entity_poly.entity_id
_entity_poly.type
_entity_poly.pdbx_seq_one_letter_code
_entity_poly.pdbx_strand_id
1 'polypeptide(L)'
;MSSPSPLVESSGHINPIKVLVFTSLYPNHLNPHLGVFIKERMTRYAKSSGNLVRVVAPVPYFPPFKWSRRYPFSQIHRYEMIEGIDVYHPRYAITPKVGMMWYGLLMFLSVLPRVIKIHREFGFDVIDAHFVYPDGFAAMLLGHWFKRPVVVSARGSDINQYKDLRVIRKMLKRTLLGVDRVIAVSQALKDTMVRLGIPQERVSVIPNGVDPGKFAPMSKQEARDALHLSKHRLILSVGNLTENKGMDLLIKALHILVYQRWRSDLRLAIVGDGPCRHVLVDLVVSLNLHDYVILVGSVPHHELNRWYSAADVFCLASAREGLPNVVLEALACGTPVVATPVGGIPEVISSERVGLLAQRDERHLADTIAIALDRNWDSNTLVQHVRGWTWDHVAIALQDVFESVVSRHNCLV
;
A
#
# COMPACT_ATOMS: atom_id res chain seq x y z
N MET A 1 12.36 13.71 50.42
CA MET A 1 10.91 13.63 50.17
C MET A 1 10.54 14.81 49.32
N SER A 2 10.54 14.61 48.01
CA SER A 2 10.16 15.63 47.01
C SER A 2 9.02 15.02 46.21
N SER A 3 7.85 15.64 46.33
CA SER A 3 6.62 15.28 45.64
C SER A 3 6.79 15.42 44.10
N PRO A 4 6.26 14.51 43.29
CA PRO A 4 6.22 14.73 41.86
C PRO A 4 5.12 15.75 41.51
N SER A 5 5.50 16.72 40.67
CA SER A 5 4.58 17.70 40.10
C SER A 5 3.51 17.01 39.23
N PRO A 6 2.26 17.52 39.24
CA PRO A 6 1.22 16.93 38.41
C PRO A 6 1.48 17.21 36.94
N LEU A 7 1.35 16.14 36.13
CA LEU A 7 1.28 16.22 34.68
C LEU A 7 0.10 17.12 34.30
N VAL A 8 0.40 18.25 33.64
CA VAL A 8 -0.59 19.11 33.03
C VAL A 8 -1.27 18.36 31.91
N GLU A 9 -2.48 17.88 32.17
CA GLU A 9 -3.42 17.45 31.12
C GLU A 9 -3.83 18.71 30.33
N SER A 10 -3.18 18.93 29.20
CA SER A 10 -3.68 19.87 28.19
C SER A 10 -4.78 19.20 27.39
N SER A 11 -5.97 19.07 27.95
CA SER A 11 -7.22 18.80 27.23
C SER A 11 -7.66 20.05 26.47
N GLY A 12 -6.90 20.46 25.48
CA GLY A 12 -7.41 21.36 24.45
C GLY A 12 -8.45 20.57 23.65
N HIS A 13 -9.72 21.02 23.65
CA HIS A 13 -10.75 20.54 22.74
C HIS A 13 -10.30 20.83 21.31
N ILE A 14 -9.62 19.87 20.69
CA ILE A 14 -9.27 19.92 19.27
C ILE A 14 -10.58 19.69 18.53
N ASN A 15 -11.08 20.69 17.81
CA ASN A 15 -12.23 20.52 16.94
C ASN A 15 -11.93 19.42 15.91
N PRO A 16 -12.83 18.45 15.71
CA PRO A 16 -12.60 17.37 14.77
C PRO A 16 -12.36 17.90 13.36
N ILE A 17 -11.27 17.47 12.73
CA ILE A 17 -10.93 17.86 11.36
C ILE A 17 -11.79 17.05 10.38
N LYS A 18 -12.38 17.73 9.41
CA LYS A 18 -13.16 17.14 8.33
C LYS A 18 -12.27 16.89 7.11
N VAL A 19 -11.95 15.64 6.85
CA VAL A 19 -11.02 15.25 5.78
C VAL A 19 -11.79 14.74 4.57
N LEU A 20 -11.53 15.30 3.40
CA LEU A 20 -11.93 14.73 2.12
C LEU A 20 -10.78 13.90 1.55
N VAL A 21 -10.90 12.58 1.59
CA VAL A 21 -9.96 11.67 0.93
C VAL A 21 -10.25 11.62 -0.55
N PHE A 22 -9.24 11.85 -1.37
CA PHE A 22 -9.36 11.83 -2.83
C PHE A 22 -8.40 10.81 -3.43
N THR A 23 -8.92 9.72 -4.00
CA THR A 23 -8.10 8.64 -4.56
C THR A 23 -8.88 7.74 -5.52
N SER A 24 -8.29 7.40 -6.64
CA SER A 24 -8.82 6.36 -7.55
C SER A 24 -8.63 4.93 -7.02
N LEU A 25 -7.80 4.78 -5.97
CA LEU A 25 -7.51 3.49 -5.33
C LEU A 25 -8.22 3.39 -3.98
N TYR A 26 -9.47 2.96 -3.99
CA TYR A 26 -10.23 2.65 -2.78
C TYR A 26 -11.06 1.38 -3.02
N PRO A 27 -11.28 0.54 -1.99
CA PRO A 27 -12.10 -0.65 -2.13
C PRO A 27 -13.52 -0.32 -2.61
N ASN A 28 -14.09 -1.23 -3.35
CA ASN A 28 -15.51 -1.22 -3.73
C ASN A 28 -16.04 -2.66 -3.81
N HIS A 29 -17.35 -2.85 -3.93
CA HIS A 29 -17.98 -4.17 -3.91
C HIS A 29 -17.44 -5.14 -4.98
N LEU A 30 -16.93 -4.65 -6.11
CA LEU A 30 -16.32 -5.51 -7.16
C LEU A 30 -14.83 -5.77 -6.94
N ASN A 31 -14.13 -4.82 -6.29
CA ASN A 31 -12.70 -4.91 -6.05
C ASN A 31 -12.39 -4.60 -4.57
N PRO A 32 -12.70 -5.51 -3.64
CA PRO A 32 -12.55 -5.28 -2.20
C PRO A 32 -11.07 -5.17 -1.77
N HIS A 33 -10.13 -5.61 -2.62
CA HIS A 33 -8.69 -5.55 -2.36
C HIS A 33 -8.01 -4.27 -2.89
N LEU A 34 -8.75 -3.42 -3.64
CA LEU A 34 -8.21 -2.22 -4.22
C LEU A 34 -7.91 -1.16 -3.16
N GLY A 35 -6.64 -0.80 -2.96
CA GLY A 35 -6.28 0.28 -2.04
C GLY A 35 -6.61 0.02 -0.56
N VAL A 36 -6.60 -1.24 -0.12
CA VAL A 36 -6.89 -1.65 1.28
C VAL A 36 -6.06 -0.84 2.28
N PHE A 37 -4.80 -0.55 1.98
CA PHE A 37 -3.93 0.25 2.85
C PHE A 37 -4.42 1.70 3.06
N ILE A 38 -5.12 2.29 2.08
CA ILE A 38 -5.75 3.62 2.23
C ILE A 38 -6.97 3.50 3.14
N LYS A 39 -7.77 2.47 2.92
CA LYS A 39 -8.94 2.17 3.77
C LYS A 39 -8.51 1.97 5.23
N GLU A 40 -7.55 1.08 5.50
CA GLU A 40 -7.05 0.81 6.86
C GLU A 40 -6.55 2.11 7.53
N ARG A 41 -5.73 2.88 6.82
CA ARG A 41 -5.20 4.17 7.27
C ARG A 41 -6.32 5.14 7.67
N MET A 42 -7.30 5.35 6.80
CA MET A 42 -8.33 6.36 7.01
C MET A 42 -9.44 5.91 7.96
N THR A 43 -9.75 4.62 7.97
CA THR A 43 -10.66 4.05 9.00
C THR A 43 -10.04 4.19 10.39
N ARG A 44 -8.74 3.92 10.53
CA ARG A 44 -8.05 4.08 11.82
C ARG A 44 -7.97 5.54 12.25
N TYR A 45 -7.64 6.43 11.31
CA TYR A 45 -7.62 7.87 11.54
C TYR A 45 -8.99 8.39 12.02
N ALA A 46 -10.08 7.99 11.38
CA ALA A 46 -11.43 8.39 11.79
C ALA A 46 -11.80 7.87 13.19
N LYS A 47 -11.39 6.64 13.54
CA LYS A 47 -11.70 6.03 14.85
C LYS A 47 -10.87 6.59 15.99
N SER A 48 -9.61 6.95 15.76
CA SER A 48 -8.67 7.33 16.84
C SER A 48 -8.86 8.76 17.34
N SER A 49 -9.34 9.69 16.52
CA SER A 49 -9.35 11.13 16.83
C SER A 49 -10.72 11.78 16.74
N GLY A 50 -11.79 10.97 16.54
CA GLY A 50 -13.15 11.51 16.36
C GLY A 50 -13.32 12.37 15.11
N ASN A 51 -12.31 12.37 14.22
CA ASN A 51 -12.32 13.12 12.97
C ASN A 51 -13.33 12.53 11.98
N LEU A 52 -13.84 13.40 11.13
CA LEU A 52 -14.82 13.02 10.13
C LEU A 52 -14.13 12.84 8.77
N VAL A 53 -14.39 11.70 8.14
CA VAL A 53 -13.79 11.34 6.85
C VAL A 53 -14.88 11.06 5.83
N ARG A 54 -14.75 11.64 4.65
CA ARG A 54 -15.48 11.24 3.43
C ARG A 54 -14.51 10.92 2.31
N VAL A 55 -14.86 9.95 1.48
CA VAL A 55 -13.99 9.48 0.38
C VAL A 55 -14.63 9.80 -0.96
N VAL A 56 -13.86 10.38 -1.85
CA VAL A 56 -14.16 10.49 -3.27
C VAL A 56 -13.18 9.60 -4.02
N ALA A 57 -13.68 8.50 -4.56
CA ALA A 57 -12.91 7.50 -5.29
C ALA A 57 -13.34 7.49 -6.78
N PRO A 58 -12.75 8.35 -7.63
CA PRO A 58 -13.15 8.48 -9.03
C PRO A 58 -12.92 7.18 -9.80
N VAL A 59 -13.89 6.80 -10.63
CA VAL A 59 -13.83 5.60 -11.47
C VAL A 59 -13.82 6.02 -12.93
N PRO A 60 -12.93 5.46 -13.79
CA PRO A 60 -12.97 5.73 -15.22
C PRO A 60 -14.34 5.40 -15.82
N TYR A 61 -14.87 6.31 -16.64
CA TYR A 61 -16.11 6.07 -17.36
C TYR A 61 -15.87 5.10 -18.53
N PHE A 62 -16.60 4.01 -18.54
CA PHE A 62 -16.72 3.12 -19.70
C PHE A 62 -18.19 2.89 -20.00
N PRO A 63 -18.58 2.89 -21.29
CA PRO A 63 -19.93 2.53 -21.70
C PRO A 63 -20.27 1.12 -21.23
N PRO A 64 -21.53 0.85 -20.82
CA PRO A 64 -21.94 -0.42 -20.22
C PRO A 64 -22.15 -1.54 -21.27
N PHE A 65 -21.21 -1.71 -22.18
CA PHE A 65 -21.25 -2.77 -23.17
C PHE A 65 -20.77 -4.09 -22.55
N LYS A 66 -21.67 -5.07 -22.42
CA LYS A 66 -21.41 -6.38 -21.76
C LYS A 66 -20.25 -7.18 -22.37
N TRP A 67 -19.96 -7.00 -23.67
CA TRP A 67 -18.85 -7.63 -24.37
C TRP A 67 -17.50 -6.97 -24.11
N SER A 68 -17.47 -5.79 -23.48
CA SER A 68 -16.22 -5.09 -23.14
C SER A 68 -15.58 -5.67 -21.89
N ARG A 69 -14.27 -5.94 -21.94
CA ARG A 69 -13.45 -6.28 -20.73
C ARG A 69 -13.52 -5.20 -19.64
N ARG A 70 -14.00 -4.00 -19.98
CA ARG A 70 -14.13 -2.85 -19.06
C ARG A 70 -15.54 -2.70 -18.50
N TYR A 71 -16.47 -3.59 -18.88
CA TYR A 71 -17.83 -3.61 -18.38
C TYR A 71 -17.93 -3.57 -16.84
N PRO A 72 -17.08 -4.30 -16.07
CA PRO A 72 -17.16 -4.26 -14.61
C PRO A 72 -17.03 -2.84 -14.02
N PHE A 73 -16.25 -1.94 -14.61
CA PHE A 73 -16.15 -0.56 -14.14
C PHE A 73 -17.50 0.20 -14.17
N SER A 74 -18.36 -0.12 -15.15
CA SER A 74 -19.69 0.49 -15.25
C SER A 74 -20.64 0.04 -14.13
N GLN A 75 -20.37 -1.12 -13.52
CA GLN A 75 -21.20 -1.73 -12.49
C GLN A 75 -20.86 -1.24 -11.07
N ILE A 76 -19.73 -0.59 -10.86
CA ILE A 76 -19.35 -0.05 -9.55
C ILE A 76 -20.44 0.94 -9.10
N HIS A 77 -20.95 0.78 -7.88
CA HIS A 77 -21.96 1.66 -7.31
C HIS A 77 -21.44 3.10 -7.26
N ARG A 78 -22.34 4.09 -7.35
CA ARG A 78 -21.94 5.51 -7.27
C ARG A 78 -21.70 5.98 -5.84
N TYR A 79 -22.19 5.22 -4.87
CA TYR A 79 -22.07 5.45 -3.45
C TYR A 79 -22.06 4.12 -2.71
N GLU A 80 -21.20 4.01 -1.72
CA GLU A 80 -21.12 2.87 -0.81
C GLU A 80 -20.78 3.40 0.60
N MET A 81 -21.18 2.67 1.63
CA MET A 81 -20.69 2.88 2.99
C MET A 81 -19.73 1.74 3.34
N ILE A 82 -18.47 2.09 3.63
CA ILE A 82 -17.40 1.13 3.92
C ILE A 82 -16.83 1.44 5.30
N GLU A 83 -17.02 0.51 6.25
CA GLU A 83 -16.59 0.66 7.65
C GLU A 83 -17.04 1.99 8.30
N GLY A 84 -18.25 2.46 7.99
CA GLY A 84 -18.80 3.70 8.52
C GLY A 84 -18.36 4.98 7.80
N ILE A 85 -17.57 4.85 6.73
CA ILE A 85 -17.13 5.98 5.90
C ILE A 85 -17.96 6.06 4.62
N ASP A 86 -18.48 7.25 4.31
CA ASP A 86 -19.13 7.56 3.04
C ASP A 86 -18.15 7.55 1.87
N VAL A 87 -18.35 6.67 0.88
CA VAL A 87 -17.49 6.55 -0.31
C VAL A 87 -18.29 6.85 -1.57
N TYR A 88 -17.84 7.86 -2.31
CA TYR A 88 -18.47 8.29 -3.56
C TYR A 88 -17.58 7.91 -4.75
N HIS A 89 -18.17 7.27 -5.76
CA HIS A 89 -17.50 6.85 -6.99
C HIS A 89 -17.98 7.65 -8.21
N PRO A 90 -17.62 8.94 -8.33
CA PRO A 90 -17.94 9.71 -9.54
C PRO A 90 -17.22 9.15 -10.76
N ARG A 91 -17.87 9.20 -11.93
CA ARG A 91 -17.26 8.76 -13.17
C ARG A 91 -16.47 9.90 -13.78
N TYR A 92 -15.26 9.60 -14.31
CA TYR A 92 -14.47 10.58 -15.03
C TYR A 92 -14.10 10.10 -16.43
N ALA A 93 -13.99 11.04 -17.35
CA ALA A 93 -13.63 10.74 -18.74
C ALA A 93 -12.13 10.41 -18.83
N ILE A 94 -11.82 9.36 -19.58
CA ILE A 94 -10.44 9.01 -19.98
C ILE A 94 -10.35 8.91 -21.50
N THR A 95 -9.24 9.35 -22.06
CA THR A 95 -8.91 9.16 -23.47
C THR A 95 -7.91 8.03 -23.61
N PRO A 96 -8.31 6.85 -24.13
CA PRO A 96 -7.40 5.71 -24.27
C PRO A 96 -6.21 6.07 -25.16
N LYS A 97 -4.98 5.70 -24.75
CA LYS A 97 -3.72 5.80 -25.47
C LYS A 97 -3.18 7.22 -25.76
N VAL A 98 -4.01 8.25 -25.87
CA VAL A 98 -3.58 9.64 -26.15
C VAL A 98 -4.12 10.52 -25.03
N GLY A 99 -3.24 11.13 -24.23
CA GLY A 99 -3.72 12.13 -23.27
C GLY A 99 -3.57 11.79 -21.80
N MET A 100 -2.62 10.93 -21.44
CA MET A 100 -2.28 10.71 -20.01
C MET A 100 -1.99 12.03 -19.28
N MET A 101 -1.49 13.05 -19.99
CA MET A 101 -1.29 14.40 -19.46
C MET A 101 -2.59 15.13 -19.07
N TRP A 102 -3.73 14.78 -19.67
CA TRP A 102 -5.03 15.41 -19.41
C TRP A 102 -5.84 14.70 -18.32
N TYR A 103 -5.43 13.50 -17.89
CA TYR A 103 -6.21 12.69 -16.95
C TYR A 103 -6.53 13.44 -15.65
N GLY A 104 -5.56 14.15 -15.07
CA GLY A 104 -5.81 14.93 -13.86
C GLY A 104 -6.81 16.07 -14.05
N LEU A 105 -6.76 16.77 -15.19
CA LEU A 105 -7.71 17.83 -15.51
C LEU A 105 -9.10 17.28 -15.81
N LEU A 106 -9.20 16.22 -16.61
CA LEU A 106 -10.47 15.56 -16.92
C LEU A 106 -11.10 14.97 -15.65
N MET A 107 -10.30 14.41 -14.75
CA MET A 107 -10.74 13.93 -13.45
C MET A 107 -11.31 15.09 -12.62
N PHE A 108 -10.57 16.20 -12.47
CA PHE A 108 -11.05 17.40 -11.77
C PHE A 108 -12.40 17.87 -12.30
N LEU A 109 -12.52 18.13 -13.62
CA LEU A 109 -13.76 18.62 -14.23
C LEU A 109 -14.94 17.67 -14.04
N SER A 110 -14.68 16.36 -14.15
CA SER A 110 -15.73 15.34 -14.03
C SER A 110 -16.23 15.16 -12.59
N VAL A 111 -15.36 15.32 -11.58
CA VAL A 111 -15.73 15.10 -10.17
C VAL A 111 -16.26 16.37 -9.49
N LEU A 112 -15.93 17.56 -10.03
CA LEU A 112 -16.24 18.86 -9.43
C LEU A 112 -17.70 19.01 -8.99
N PRO A 113 -18.73 18.65 -9.80
CA PRO A 113 -20.13 18.77 -9.38
C PRO A 113 -20.45 17.93 -8.12
N ARG A 114 -19.85 16.75 -8.01
CA ARG A 114 -20.04 15.89 -6.84
C ARG A 114 -19.34 16.48 -5.61
N VAL A 115 -18.12 16.99 -5.78
CA VAL A 115 -17.35 17.57 -4.66
C VAL A 115 -18.00 18.87 -4.17
N ILE A 116 -18.61 19.68 -5.06
CA ILE A 116 -19.42 20.86 -4.66
C ILE A 116 -20.56 20.42 -3.71
N LYS A 117 -21.28 19.36 -4.06
CA LYS A 117 -22.35 18.84 -3.21
C LYS A 117 -21.81 18.37 -1.85
N ILE A 118 -20.74 17.59 -1.87
CA ILE A 118 -20.08 17.11 -0.63
C ILE A 118 -19.60 18.30 0.20
N HIS A 119 -19.03 19.34 -0.39
CA HIS A 119 -18.55 20.50 0.36
C HIS A 119 -19.69 21.27 1.04
N ARG A 120 -20.83 21.42 0.36
CA ARG A 120 -22.03 22.07 0.97
C ARG A 120 -22.60 21.28 2.14
N GLU A 121 -22.57 19.95 2.10
CA GLU A 121 -23.13 19.06 3.13
C GLU A 121 -22.15 18.78 4.27
N PHE A 122 -20.86 18.69 3.96
CA PHE A 122 -19.82 18.22 4.88
C PHE A 122 -18.88 19.34 5.33
N GLY A 123 -18.54 20.27 4.42
CA GLY A 123 -17.64 21.38 4.75
C GLY A 123 -16.24 20.92 5.14
N PHE A 124 -15.56 20.15 4.29
CA PHE A 124 -14.23 19.62 4.60
C PHE A 124 -13.19 20.73 4.79
N ASP A 125 -12.24 20.50 5.70
CA ASP A 125 -11.17 21.42 6.10
C ASP A 125 -9.89 21.18 5.31
N VAL A 126 -9.64 19.94 4.88
CA VAL A 126 -8.44 19.49 4.15
C VAL A 126 -8.79 18.41 3.12
N ILE A 127 -8.04 18.37 2.03
CA ILE A 127 -8.09 17.29 1.05
C ILE A 127 -6.84 16.41 1.20
N ASP A 128 -7.01 15.11 1.53
CA ASP A 128 -5.93 14.11 1.56
C ASP A 128 -5.98 13.28 0.28
N ALA A 129 -5.08 13.54 -0.65
CA ALA A 129 -5.00 12.81 -1.90
C ALA A 129 -3.95 11.70 -1.85
N HIS A 130 -4.27 10.55 -2.45
CA HIS A 130 -3.33 9.45 -2.59
C HIS A 130 -3.01 9.24 -4.06
N PHE A 131 -1.72 9.01 -4.35
CA PHE A 131 -1.11 9.10 -5.66
C PHE A 131 -0.93 10.55 -6.16
N VAL A 132 0.30 10.84 -6.56
CA VAL A 132 0.65 12.20 -6.99
C VAL A 132 -0.01 12.56 -8.32
N TYR A 133 -0.14 11.59 -9.23
CA TYR A 133 -0.77 11.79 -10.53
C TYR A 133 -1.53 10.53 -10.99
N PRO A 134 -2.76 10.65 -11.47
CA PRO A 134 -3.54 11.88 -11.74
C PRO A 134 -4.27 12.46 -10.53
N ASP A 135 -4.46 11.68 -9.45
CA ASP A 135 -5.32 12.01 -8.31
C ASP A 135 -4.86 13.28 -7.59
N GLY A 136 -3.59 13.38 -7.20
CA GLY A 136 -3.02 14.54 -6.52
C GLY A 136 -3.10 15.81 -7.37
N PHE A 137 -2.94 15.72 -8.69
CA PHE A 137 -3.12 16.87 -9.58
C PHE A 137 -4.58 17.36 -9.59
N ALA A 138 -5.55 16.45 -9.66
CA ALA A 138 -6.96 16.81 -9.57
C ALA A 138 -7.31 17.40 -8.20
N ALA A 139 -6.78 16.82 -7.11
CA ALA A 139 -6.95 17.32 -5.76
C ALA A 139 -6.34 18.71 -5.57
N MET A 140 -5.17 18.98 -6.14
CA MET A 140 -4.56 20.33 -6.15
C MET A 140 -5.49 21.36 -6.79
N LEU A 141 -6.13 21.03 -7.91
CA LEU A 141 -7.09 21.92 -8.55
C LEU A 141 -8.36 22.09 -7.69
N LEU A 142 -8.84 21.04 -7.03
CA LEU A 142 -9.96 21.12 -6.09
C LEU A 142 -9.61 22.01 -4.90
N GLY A 143 -8.40 21.86 -4.32
CA GLY A 143 -7.93 22.71 -3.24
C GLY A 143 -7.94 24.19 -3.58
N HIS A 144 -7.45 24.54 -4.77
CA HIS A 144 -7.52 25.92 -5.28
C HIS A 144 -8.98 26.41 -5.47
N TRP A 145 -9.88 25.54 -5.98
CA TRP A 145 -11.28 25.88 -6.19
C TRP A 145 -12.04 26.16 -4.89
N PHE A 146 -11.82 25.31 -3.88
CA PHE A 146 -12.52 25.41 -2.59
C PHE A 146 -11.77 26.25 -1.57
N LYS A 147 -10.59 26.76 -1.91
CA LYS A 147 -9.68 27.44 -0.96
C LYS A 147 -9.47 26.58 0.29
N ARG A 148 -9.01 25.33 0.08
CA ARG A 148 -8.72 24.37 1.15
C ARG A 148 -7.33 23.77 0.95
N PRO A 149 -6.58 23.54 2.04
CA PRO A 149 -5.26 22.94 1.94
C PRO A 149 -5.33 21.52 1.41
N VAL A 150 -4.25 21.12 0.71
CA VAL A 150 -4.12 19.81 0.08
C VAL A 150 -2.86 19.12 0.59
N VAL A 151 -3.03 17.90 1.07
CA VAL A 151 -1.94 16.97 1.39
C VAL A 151 -1.93 15.86 0.34
N VAL A 152 -0.75 15.53 -0.20
CA VAL A 152 -0.62 14.43 -1.17
C VAL A 152 0.31 13.36 -0.64
N SER A 153 -0.20 12.13 -0.56
CA SER A 153 0.57 10.95 -0.17
C SER A 153 1.10 10.22 -1.39
N ALA A 154 2.44 10.25 -1.60
CA ALA A 154 3.13 9.44 -2.59
C ALA A 154 3.29 8.00 -2.11
N ARG A 155 2.95 7.02 -2.96
CA ARG A 155 2.91 5.60 -2.62
C ARG A 155 4.06 4.78 -3.21
N GLY A 156 4.86 5.37 -4.07
CA GLY A 156 6.05 4.77 -4.69
C GLY A 156 5.83 4.43 -6.15
N SER A 157 4.78 3.71 -6.53
CA SER A 157 4.50 3.39 -7.94
C SER A 157 4.24 4.64 -8.78
N ASP A 158 3.55 5.61 -8.22
CA ASP A 158 3.25 6.91 -8.82
C ASP A 158 4.49 7.77 -9.13
N ILE A 159 5.54 7.65 -8.33
CA ILE A 159 6.81 8.34 -8.57
C ILE A 159 7.74 7.45 -9.41
N ASN A 160 7.97 6.21 -8.97
CA ASN A 160 8.97 5.33 -9.57
C ASN A 160 8.64 4.87 -10.99
N GLN A 161 7.34 4.78 -11.34
CA GLN A 161 6.89 4.38 -12.66
C GLN A 161 6.93 5.54 -13.68
N TYR A 162 6.70 6.77 -13.22
CA TYR A 162 6.46 7.91 -14.11
C TYR A 162 7.58 8.96 -14.14
N LYS A 163 8.57 8.89 -13.21
CA LYS A 163 9.68 9.86 -13.12
C LYS A 163 10.48 10.02 -14.41
N ASP A 164 10.52 8.97 -15.24
CA ASP A 164 11.31 8.94 -16.47
C ASP A 164 10.53 9.45 -17.70
N LEU A 165 9.19 9.57 -17.60
CA LEU A 165 8.35 10.13 -18.64
C LEU A 165 8.34 11.66 -18.56
N ARG A 166 9.03 12.34 -19.49
CA ARG A 166 9.26 13.81 -19.45
C ARG A 166 8.01 14.65 -19.16
N VAL A 167 6.89 14.34 -19.81
CA VAL A 167 5.63 15.11 -19.64
C VAL A 167 5.01 14.83 -18.27
N ILE A 168 4.90 13.56 -17.89
CA ILE A 168 4.32 13.17 -16.59
C ILE A 168 5.18 13.66 -15.45
N ARG A 169 6.52 13.61 -15.58
CA ARG A 169 7.45 14.19 -14.60
C ARG A 169 7.19 15.68 -14.34
N LYS A 170 6.86 16.46 -15.40
CA LYS A 170 6.47 17.87 -15.22
C LYS A 170 5.17 17.99 -14.43
N MET A 171 4.17 17.13 -14.70
CA MET A 171 2.91 17.10 -13.94
C MET A 171 3.13 16.70 -12.49
N LEU A 172 3.93 15.63 -12.23
CA LEU A 172 4.32 15.23 -10.89
C LEU A 172 4.96 16.39 -10.13
N LYS A 173 5.97 17.05 -10.73
CA LYS A 173 6.66 18.19 -10.12
C LYS A 173 5.70 19.35 -9.84
N ARG A 174 4.81 19.68 -10.78
CA ARG A 174 3.80 20.74 -10.60
C ARG A 174 2.85 20.40 -9.44
N THR A 175 2.38 19.16 -9.35
CA THR A 175 1.53 18.71 -8.24
C THR A 175 2.27 18.83 -6.90
N LEU A 176 3.46 18.24 -6.80
CA LEU A 176 4.24 18.21 -5.56
C LEU A 176 4.64 19.61 -5.06
N LEU A 177 4.85 20.58 -5.97
CA LEU A 177 5.12 21.97 -5.64
C LEU A 177 3.87 22.79 -5.38
N GLY A 178 2.72 22.39 -5.92
CA GLY A 178 1.45 23.13 -5.85
C GLY A 178 0.55 22.74 -4.68
N VAL A 179 0.91 21.71 -3.89
CA VAL A 179 0.17 21.27 -2.70
C VAL A 179 0.82 21.79 -1.42
N ASP A 180 0.10 21.81 -0.30
CA ASP A 180 0.57 22.38 0.96
C ASP A 180 1.59 21.47 1.67
N ARG A 181 1.37 20.15 1.60
CA ARG A 181 2.29 19.15 2.18
C ARG A 181 2.31 17.88 1.33
N VAL A 182 3.47 17.25 1.30
CA VAL A 182 3.67 15.94 0.68
C VAL A 182 4.01 14.91 1.75
N ILE A 183 3.42 13.73 1.66
CA ILE A 183 3.75 12.58 2.51
C ILE A 183 4.42 11.53 1.64
N ALA A 184 5.60 11.06 2.06
CA ALA A 184 6.29 9.91 1.51
C ALA A 184 6.10 8.70 2.43
N VAL A 185 5.86 7.51 1.88
CA VAL A 185 5.73 6.29 2.68
C VAL A 185 7.06 5.69 3.13
N SER A 186 8.19 6.25 2.67
CA SER A 186 9.54 5.82 3.04
C SER A 186 10.55 6.96 2.85
N GLN A 187 11.68 6.88 3.55
CA GLN A 187 12.78 7.83 3.37
C GLN A 187 13.35 7.75 1.94
N ALA A 188 13.51 6.54 1.41
CA ALA A 188 13.95 6.32 0.03
C ALA A 188 13.06 7.01 -1.01
N LEU A 189 11.74 7.05 -0.76
CA LEU A 189 10.81 7.77 -1.62
C LEU A 189 10.93 9.29 -1.47
N LYS A 190 11.10 9.80 -0.23
CA LYS A 190 11.40 11.21 0.05
C LYS A 190 12.66 11.64 -0.68
N ASP A 191 13.75 10.88 -0.57
CA ASP A 191 15.02 11.17 -1.24
C ASP A 191 14.87 11.21 -2.77
N THR A 192 14.04 10.34 -3.32
CA THR A 192 13.70 10.36 -4.75
C THR A 192 12.98 11.64 -5.15
N MET A 193 12.04 12.13 -4.36
CA MET A 193 11.33 13.39 -4.61
C MET A 193 12.26 14.61 -4.45
N VAL A 194 13.15 14.59 -3.46
CA VAL A 194 14.16 15.65 -3.28
C VAL A 194 15.09 15.72 -4.50
N ARG A 195 15.55 14.56 -5.03
CA ARG A 195 16.32 14.51 -6.29
C ARG A 195 15.53 15.03 -7.51
N LEU A 196 14.20 14.97 -7.49
CA LEU A 196 13.34 15.59 -8.50
C LEU A 196 13.19 17.11 -8.31
N GLY A 197 13.80 17.69 -7.26
CA GLY A 197 13.78 19.12 -6.96
C GLY A 197 12.61 19.56 -6.11
N ILE A 198 12.05 18.68 -5.27
CA ILE A 198 11.06 19.04 -4.26
C ILE A 198 11.78 19.41 -2.97
N PRO A 199 11.49 20.57 -2.36
CA PRO A 199 12.11 20.99 -1.11
C PRO A 199 11.89 19.96 0.01
N GLN A 200 12.96 19.61 0.71
CA GLN A 200 12.94 18.56 1.74
C GLN A 200 11.95 18.85 2.88
N GLU A 201 11.80 20.11 3.25
CA GLU A 201 10.89 20.57 4.30
C GLU A 201 9.42 20.41 3.94
N ARG A 202 9.09 20.27 2.66
CA ARG A 202 7.71 20.01 2.19
C ARG A 202 7.32 18.55 2.27
N VAL A 203 8.28 17.64 2.49
CA VAL A 203 8.05 16.20 2.46
C VAL A 203 8.19 15.61 3.87
N SER A 204 7.09 15.17 4.43
CA SER A 204 7.04 14.37 5.66
C SER A 204 7.14 12.88 5.33
N VAL A 205 7.85 12.09 6.13
CA VAL A 205 7.86 10.64 5.99
C VAL A 205 6.84 10.07 7.00
N ILE A 206 5.79 9.45 6.48
CA ILE A 206 4.80 8.73 7.28
C ILE A 206 4.64 7.35 6.63
N PRO A 207 5.22 6.30 7.20
CA PRO A 207 5.17 4.96 6.65
C PRO A 207 3.77 4.37 6.67
N ASN A 208 3.59 3.24 6.03
CA ASN A 208 2.39 2.44 6.21
C ASN A 208 2.43 1.75 7.57
N GLY A 209 1.27 1.33 8.06
CA GLY A 209 1.12 0.57 9.30
C GLY A 209 0.65 -0.86 9.07
N VAL A 210 0.70 -1.65 10.12
CA VAL A 210 0.06 -2.97 10.22
C VAL A 210 -0.95 -2.94 11.37
N ASP A 211 -2.03 -3.70 11.25
CA ASP A 211 -3.01 -3.86 12.32
C ASP A 211 -2.67 -5.11 13.16
N PRO A 212 -2.19 -4.96 14.40
CA PRO A 212 -1.84 -6.10 15.25
C PRO A 212 -3.06 -6.93 15.67
N GLY A 213 -4.27 -6.42 15.53
CA GLY A 213 -5.51 -7.19 15.73
C GLY A 213 -5.83 -8.12 14.57
N LYS A 214 -5.30 -7.84 13.36
CA LYS A 214 -5.47 -8.66 12.16
C LYS A 214 -4.26 -9.54 11.89
N PHE A 215 -3.06 -9.04 12.17
CA PHE A 215 -1.78 -9.71 11.91
C PHE A 215 -1.01 -9.88 13.22
N ALA A 216 -1.12 -11.07 13.76
CA ALA A 216 -0.44 -11.51 14.96
C ALA A 216 -0.01 -12.98 14.81
N PRO A 217 1.04 -13.43 15.49
CA PRO A 217 1.45 -14.82 15.45
C PRO A 217 0.31 -15.75 15.89
N MET A 218 0.13 -16.82 15.15
CA MET A 218 -0.68 -17.97 15.56
C MET A 218 0.16 -19.24 15.47
N SER A 219 -0.31 -20.32 16.07
CA SER A 219 0.39 -21.60 15.98
C SER A 219 0.58 -22.01 14.51
N LYS A 220 1.84 -22.25 14.12
CA LYS A 220 2.17 -22.69 12.75
C LYS A 220 1.42 -23.96 12.38
N GLN A 221 1.25 -24.89 13.32
CA GLN A 221 0.51 -26.12 13.08
C GLN A 221 -0.97 -25.84 12.83
N GLU A 222 -1.61 -25.04 13.68
CA GLU A 222 -3.02 -24.65 13.47
C GLU A 222 -3.24 -23.92 12.14
N ALA A 223 -2.32 -23.01 11.77
CA ALA A 223 -2.36 -22.31 10.52
C ALA A 223 -2.28 -23.27 9.33
N ARG A 224 -1.37 -24.26 9.38
CA ARG A 224 -1.20 -25.27 8.33
C ARG A 224 -2.38 -26.22 8.25
N ASP A 225 -2.92 -26.65 9.36
CA ASP A 225 -4.10 -27.54 9.40
C ASP A 225 -5.33 -26.83 8.80
N ALA A 226 -5.53 -25.55 9.14
CA ALA A 226 -6.62 -24.74 8.58
C ALA A 226 -6.48 -24.48 7.07
N LEU A 227 -5.26 -24.51 6.54
CA LEU A 227 -4.97 -24.34 5.12
C LEU A 227 -4.79 -25.68 4.37
N HIS A 228 -4.96 -26.80 5.06
CA HIS A 228 -4.72 -28.14 4.52
C HIS A 228 -3.32 -28.32 3.89
N LEU A 229 -2.32 -27.67 4.50
CA LEU A 229 -0.95 -27.72 4.02
C LEU A 229 -0.19 -28.92 4.60
N SER A 230 0.67 -29.49 3.77
CA SER A 230 1.56 -30.58 4.15
C SER A 230 2.64 -30.12 5.13
N LYS A 231 3.40 -31.09 5.72
CA LYS A 231 4.52 -30.82 6.63
C LYS A 231 5.78 -30.25 5.95
N HIS A 232 5.74 -29.99 4.64
CA HIS A 232 6.87 -29.41 3.91
C HIS A 232 7.17 -27.99 4.40
N ARG A 233 8.41 -27.55 4.24
CA ARG A 233 8.78 -26.15 4.51
C ARG A 233 8.14 -25.25 3.47
N LEU A 234 7.50 -24.17 3.94
CA LEU A 234 6.68 -23.28 3.13
C LEU A 234 7.38 -21.92 2.91
N ILE A 235 7.67 -21.65 1.66
CA ILE A 235 8.02 -20.31 1.17
C ILE A 235 6.73 -19.64 0.75
N LEU A 236 6.45 -18.44 1.26
CA LEU A 236 5.25 -17.68 0.92
C LEU A 236 5.60 -16.41 0.16
N SER A 237 4.83 -16.10 -0.87
CA SER A 237 4.82 -14.77 -1.49
C SER A 237 3.39 -14.26 -1.67
N VAL A 238 3.14 -12.99 -1.35
CA VAL A 238 1.82 -12.38 -1.40
C VAL A 238 1.87 -11.10 -2.22
N GLY A 239 0.96 -10.95 -3.19
CA GLY A 239 0.83 -9.72 -3.97
C GLY A 239 0.19 -9.90 -5.34
N ASN A 240 -0.08 -8.78 -6.02
CA ASN A 240 -0.61 -8.80 -7.37
C ASN A 240 0.39 -9.46 -8.34
N LEU A 241 -0.09 -10.39 -9.18
CA LEU A 241 0.75 -11.12 -10.15
C LEU A 241 1.08 -10.22 -11.35
N THR A 242 2.07 -9.36 -11.15
CA THR A 242 2.63 -8.45 -12.16
C THR A 242 4.14 -8.67 -12.28
N GLU A 243 4.73 -8.31 -13.41
CA GLU A 243 6.18 -8.43 -13.65
C GLU A 243 7.02 -7.72 -12.56
N ASN A 244 6.49 -6.61 -12.02
CA ASN A 244 7.16 -5.85 -10.97
C ASN A 244 7.41 -6.68 -9.71
N LYS A 245 6.55 -7.65 -9.39
CA LYS A 245 6.61 -8.43 -8.15
C LYS A 245 7.63 -9.59 -8.19
N GLY A 246 8.11 -9.98 -9.37
CA GLY A 246 9.17 -10.98 -9.53
C GLY A 246 8.79 -12.38 -9.07
N MET A 247 7.50 -12.76 -9.20
CA MET A 247 7.06 -14.12 -8.88
C MET A 247 7.73 -15.17 -9.76
N ASP A 248 8.07 -14.84 -11.00
CA ASP A 248 8.85 -15.64 -11.91
C ASP A 248 10.26 -15.93 -11.38
N LEU A 249 10.90 -14.95 -10.75
CA LEU A 249 12.22 -15.14 -10.14
C LEU A 249 12.16 -16.08 -8.93
N LEU A 250 11.08 -16.00 -8.13
CA LEU A 250 10.88 -16.91 -7.00
C LEU A 250 10.65 -18.35 -7.47
N ILE A 251 9.90 -18.56 -8.56
CA ILE A 251 9.71 -19.88 -9.17
C ILE A 251 11.04 -20.44 -9.70
N LYS A 252 11.85 -19.62 -10.38
CA LYS A 252 13.19 -20.00 -10.83
C LYS A 252 14.15 -20.29 -9.67
N ALA A 253 14.11 -19.50 -8.61
CA ALA A 253 14.88 -19.74 -7.39
C ALA A 253 14.49 -21.07 -6.72
N LEU A 254 13.19 -21.38 -6.68
CA LEU A 254 12.71 -22.68 -6.21
C LEU A 254 13.23 -23.83 -7.08
N HIS A 255 13.25 -23.67 -8.40
CA HIS A 255 13.82 -24.69 -9.31
C HIS A 255 15.29 -25.00 -8.97
N ILE A 256 16.10 -23.97 -8.70
CA ILE A 256 17.48 -24.15 -8.25
C ILE A 256 17.53 -24.90 -6.92
N LEU A 257 16.70 -24.54 -5.96
CA LEU A 257 16.66 -25.19 -4.66
C LEU A 257 16.26 -26.66 -4.76
N VAL A 258 15.23 -26.98 -5.52
CA VAL A 258 14.71 -28.35 -5.66
C VAL A 258 15.66 -29.24 -6.44
N TYR A 259 16.10 -28.83 -7.63
CA TYR A 259 16.81 -29.71 -8.56
C TYR A 259 18.33 -29.59 -8.53
N GLN A 260 18.89 -28.45 -8.12
CA GLN A 260 20.33 -28.28 -8.02
C GLN A 260 20.87 -28.44 -6.59
N ARG A 261 20.00 -28.23 -5.58
CA ARG A 261 20.36 -28.37 -4.15
C ARG A 261 19.60 -29.47 -3.42
N TRP A 262 18.82 -30.24 -4.15
CA TRP A 262 18.10 -31.44 -3.67
C TRP A 262 17.15 -31.17 -2.49
N ARG A 263 16.54 -29.96 -2.45
CA ARG A 263 15.58 -29.57 -1.40
C ARG A 263 14.15 -29.95 -1.79
N SER A 264 13.85 -31.24 -1.83
CA SER A 264 12.51 -31.76 -2.14
C SER A 264 11.47 -31.50 -1.04
N ASP A 265 11.93 -31.07 0.14
CA ASP A 265 11.13 -30.71 1.30
C ASP A 265 10.42 -29.34 1.16
N LEU A 266 10.65 -28.58 0.10
CA LEU A 266 10.15 -27.22 -0.07
C LEU A 266 8.82 -27.16 -0.82
N ARG A 267 8.00 -26.14 -0.49
CA ARG A 267 6.84 -25.70 -1.26
C ARG A 267 6.84 -24.18 -1.34
N LEU A 268 6.41 -23.63 -2.47
CA LEU A 268 6.20 -22.20 -2.69
C LEU A 268 4.72 -21.94 -2.88
N ALA A 269 4.11 -21.22 -1.95
CA ALA A 269 2.76 -20.69 -2.10
C ALA A 269 2.82 -19.25 -2.60
N ILE A 270 2.10 -18.95 -3.68
CA ILE A 270 1.93 -17.61 -4.24
C ILE A 270 0.46 -17.22 -4.09
N VAL A 271 0.22 -16.25 -3.20
CA VAL A 271 -1.12 -15.72 -2.92
C VAL A 271 -1.32 -14.42 -3.66
N GLY A 272 -2.37 -14.34 -4.45
CA GLY A 272 -2.74 -13.19 -5.25
C GLY A 272 -3.19 -13.57 -6.65
N ASP A 273 -3.64 -12.58 -7.39
CA ASP A 273 -4.05 -12.72 -8.78
C ASP A 273 -3.52 -11.54 -9.61
N GLY A 274 -3.55 -11.66 -10.93
CA GLY A 274 -3.10 -10.59 -11.81
C GLY A 274 -2.78 -11.05 -13.23
N PRO A 275 -2.41 -10.10 -14.09
CA PRO A 275 -2.24 -10.36 -15.52
C PRO A 275 -1.15 -11.41 -15.87
N CYS A 276 -0.17 -11.61 -14.97
CA CYS A 276 0.90 -12.59 -15.21
C CYS A 276 0.56 -14.02 -14.79
N ARG A 277 -0.68 -14.29 -14.27
CA ARG A 277 -1.02 -15.63 -13.77
C ARG A 277 -0.76 -16.75 -14.79
N HIS A 278 -1.19 -16.58 -16.03
CA HIS A 278 -1.01 -17.58 -17.08
C HIS A 278 0.47 -17.85 -17.38
N VAL A 279 1.30 -16.79 -17.46
CA VAL A 279 2.75 -16.92 -17.68
C VAL A 279 3.42 -17.69 -16.54
N LEU A 280 2.97 -17.46 -15.29
CA LEU A 280 3.50 -18.17 -14.12
C LEU A 280 3.08 -19.65 -14.12
N VAL A 281 1.86 -19.99 -14.55
CA VAL A 281 1.42 -21.39 -14.74
C VAL A 281 2.30 -22.08 -15.76
N ASP A 282 2.51 -21.46 -16.93
CA ASP A 282 3.35 -22.02 -18.01
C ASP A 282 4.80 -22.22 -17.53
N LEU A 283 5.33 -21.29 -16.74
CA LEU A 283 6.66 -21.38 -16.16
C LEU A 283 6.78 -22.57 -15.17
N VAL A 284 5.78 -22.75 -14.29
CA VAL A 284 5.75 -23.89 -13.36
C VAL A 284 5.77 -25.22 -14.10
N VAL A 285 4.99 -25.35 -15.18
CA VAL A 285 4.95 -26.56 -16.01
C VAL A 285 6.30 -26.77 -16.72
N SER A 286 6.85 -25.74 -17.36
CA SER A 286 8.12 -25.85 -18.12
C SER A 286 9.32 -26.22 -17.25
N LEU A 287 9.27 -25.88 -15.94
CA LEU A 287 10.31 -26.20 -14.95
C LEU A 287 10.01 -27.47 -14.13
N ASN A 288 8.95 -28.24 -14.47
CA ASN A 288 8.49 -29.42 -13.72
C ASN A 288 8.26 -29.18 -12.22
N LEU A 289 7.72 -28.01 -11.85
CA LEU A 289 7.51 -27.60 -10.46
C LEU A 289 6.05 -27.73 -9.99
N HIS A 290 5.19 -28.47 -10.71
CA HIS A 290 3.76 -28.61 -10.38
C HIS A 290 3.49 -29.15 -8.97
N ASP A 291 4.36 -30.05 -8.46
CA ASP A 291 4.26 -30.57 -7.07
C ASP A 291 4.83 -29.62 -6.00
N TYR A 292 5.54 -28.58 -6.41
CA TYR A 292 6.29 -27.70 -5.53
C TYR A 292 5.70 -26.28 -5.43
N VAL A 293 4.87 -25.85 -6.39
CA VAL A 293 4.29 -24.51 -6.45
C VAL A 293 2.77 -24.54 -6.31
N ILE A 294 2.25 -23.76 -5.40
CA ILE A 294 0.81 -23.58 -5.16
C ILE A 294 0.43 -22.16 -5.58
N LEU A 295 -0.28 -22.01 -6.70
CA LEU A 295 -0.86 -20.74 -7.14
C LEU A 295 -2.25 -20.58 -6.53
N VAL A 296 -2.31 -19.99 -5.31
CA VAL A 296 -3.49 -19.95 -4.44
C VAL A 296 -4.63 -19.11 -5.04
N GLY A 297 -4.30 -18.05 -5.77
CA GLY A 297 -5.28 -17.05 -6.18
C GLY A 297 -5.46 -15.94 -5.12
N SER A 298 -6.49 -15.11 -5.33
CA SER A 298 -6.82 -14.04 -4.37
C SER A 298 -7.41 -14.60 -3.10
N VAL A 299 -6.92 -14.10 -1.96
CA VAL A 299 -7.38 -14.45 -0.61
C VAL A 299 -7.88 -13.18 0.08
N PRO A 300 -8.97 -13.22 0.83
CA PRO A 300 -9.42 -12.10 1.64
C PRO A 300 -8.33 -11.61 2.60
N HIS A 301 -8.16 -10.28 2.73
CA HIS A 301 -7.06 -9.69 3.50
C HIS A 301 -6.98 -10.20 4.96
N HIS A 302 -8.14 -10.45 5.59
CA HIS A 302 -8.20 -10.97 6.96
C HIS A 302 -7.77 -12.44 7.10
N GLU A 303 -7.70 -13.19 6.00
CA GLU A 303 -7.23 -14.58 5.99
C GLU A 303 -5.71 -14.69 5.76
N LEU A 304 -5.05 -13.62 5.34
CA LEU A 304 -3.61 -13.62 5.07
C LEU A 304 -2.78 -13.92 6.33
N ASN A 305 -3.31 -13.63 7.52
CA ASN A 305 -2.65 -13.97 8.78
C ASN A 305 -2.31 -15.47 8.88
N ARG A 306 -3.22 -16.35 8.44
CA ARG A 306 -2.99 -17.80 8.42
C ARG A 306 -1.86 -18.18 7.48
N TRP A 307 -1.80 -17.55 6.28
CA TRP A 307 -0.75 -17.81 5.31
C TRP A 307 0.62 -17.37 5.83
N TYR A 308 0.71 -16.16 6.41
CA TYR A 308 1.96 -15.71 7.03
C TYR A 308 2.38 -16.63 8.16
N SER A 309 1.49 -16.96 9.09
CA SER A 309 1.81 -17.82 10.24
C SER A 309 2.15 -19.26 9.84
N ALA A 310 1.61 -19.79 8.75
CA ALA A 310 1.94 -21.12 8.22
C ALA A 310 3.34 -21.18 7.57
N ALA A 311 3.87 -20.03 7.10
CA ALA A 311 5.10 -19.97 6.34
C ALA A 311 6.37 -20.13 7.22
N ASP A 312 7.43 -20.66 6.62
CA ASP A 312 8.77 -20.69 7.23
C ASP A 312 9.57 -19.44 6.85
N VAL A 313 9.30 -18.89 5.66
CA VAL A 313 9.86 -17.64 5.18
C VAL A 313 8.90 -16.96 4.22
N PHE A 314 8.78 -15.64 4.35
CA PHE A 314 8.09 -14.79 3.38
C PHE A 314 9.09 -14.21 2.38
N CYS A 315 8.78 -14.27 1.07
CA CYS A 315 9.67 -13.79 0.02
C CYS A 315 9.02 -12.73 -0.86
N LEU A 316 9.77 -11.64 -1.16
CA LEU A 316 9.33 -10.57 -2.05
C LEU A 316 10.46 -10.14 -3.00
N ALA A 317 10.38 -10.51 -4.29
CA ALA A 317 11.39 -10.26 -5.31
C ALA A 317 11.07 -9.03 -6.20
N SER A 318 10.45 -8.00 -5.63
CA SER A 318 9.98 -6.83 -6.37
C SER A 318 11.11 -6.04 -7.01
N ALA A 319 10.85 -5.46 -8.20
CA ALA A 319 11.77 -4.53 -8.86
C ALA A 319 11.64 -3.09 -8.30
N ARG A 320 10.47 -2.72 -7.82
CA ARG A 320 10.17 -1.38 -7.29
C ARG A 320 9.08 -1.47 -6.23
N GLU A 321 9.29 -0.78 -5.11
CA GLU A 321 8.30 -0.60 -4.04
C GLU A 321 8.30 0.85 -3.52
N GLY A 322 7.24 1.23 -2.82
CA GLY A 322 7.25 2.36 -1.92
C GLY A 322 7.62 1.89 -0.52
N LEU A 323 6.63 1.35 0.18
CA LEU A 323 6.77 0.56 1.41
C LEU A 323 5.73 -0.57 1.35
N PRO A 324 6.12 -1.82 1.11
CA PRO A 324 5.17 -2.92 0.93
C PRO A 324 4.60 -3.39 2.27
N ASN A 325 3.28 -3.31 2.45
CA ASN A 325 2.59 -3.74 3.67
C ASN A 325 2.82 -5.22 3.98
N VAL A 326 2.90 -6.06 2.95
CA VAL A 326 3.09 -7.50 3.07
C VAL A 326 4.37 -7.87 3.86
N VAL A 327 5.39 -7.00 3.86
CA VAL A 327 6.60 -7.18 4.68
C VAL A 327 6.29 -6.91 6.15
N LEU A 328 5.56 -5.84 6.46
CA LEU A 328 5.13 -5.53 7.83
C LEU A 328 4.17 -6.61 8.37
N GLU A 329 3.26 -7.09 7.53
CA GLU A 329 2.29 -8.14 7.86
C GLU A 329 3.00 -9.47 8.17
N ALA A 330 3.99 -9.87 7.36
CA ALA A 330 4.78 -11.08 7.60
C ALA A 330 5.53 -11.01 8.93
N LEU A 331 6.22 -9.89 9.19
CA LEU A 331 6.96 -9.68 10.45
C LEU A 331 6.01 -9.62 11.65
N ALA A 332 4.85 -9.00 11.52
CA ALA A 332 3.83 -8.95 12.58
C ALA A 332 3.28 -10.34 12.93
N CYS A 333 3.25 -11.26 11.96
CA CYS A 333 2.90 -12.67 12.18
C CYS A 333 4.08 -13.54 12.68
N GLY A 334 5.25 -12.93 12.91
CA GLY A 334 6.46 -13.64 13.37
C GLY A 334 7.14 -14.44 12.26
N THR A 335 6.94 -14.10 11.00
CA THR A 335 7.52 -14.77 9.84
C THR A 335 8.68 -13.97 9.29
N PRO A 336 9.90 -14.57 9.18
CA PRO A 336 11.07 -13.89 8.65
C PRO A 336 10.93 -13.57 7.16
N VAL A 337 11.61 -12.52 6.73
CA VAL A 337 11.47 -11.98 5.38
C VAL A 337 12.77 -12.11 4.58
N VAL A 338 12.65 -12.57 3.33
CA VAL A 338 13.68 -12.42 2.29
C VAL A 338 13.15 -11.48 1.23
N ALA A 339 13.81 -10.36 0.98
CA ALA A 339 13.31 -9.40 -0.01
C ALA A 339 14.44 -8.70 -0.77
N THR A 340 14.09 -8.16 -1.95
CA THR A 340 15.00 -7.30 -2.72
C THR A 340 15.14 -5.93 -2.07
N PRO A 341 16.34 -5.28 -2.07
CA PRO A 341 16.60 -4.02 -1.39
C PRO A 341 16.07 -2.81 -2.20
N VAL A 342 14.75 -2.75 -2.41
CA VAL A 342 14.11 -1.68 -3.20
C VAL A 342 13.14 -0.85 -2.37
N GLY A 343 13.08 0.45 -2.64
CA GLY A 343 12.21 1.39 -1.93
C GLY A 343 12.46 1.42 -0.43
N GLY A 344 11.40 1.37 0.37
CA GLY A 344 11.47 1.35 1.83
C GLY A 344 11.74 -0.04 2.45
N ILE A 345 11.98 -1.10 1.66
CA ILE A 345 12.25 -2.43 2.21
C ILE A 345 13.49 -2.44 3.13
N PRO A 346 14.63 -1.81 2.78
CA PRO A 346 15.79 -1.74 3.68
C PRO A 346 15.54 -0.95 4.98
N GLU A 347 14.52 -0.08 5.00
CA GLU A 347 14.14 0.66 6.21
C GLU A 347 13.41 -0.26 7.21
N VAL A 348 12.65 -1.23 6.70
CA VAL A 348 11.98 -2.26 7.51
C VAL A 348 12.94 -3.39 7.86
N ILE A 349 13.66 -3.94 6.87
CA ILE A 349 14.68 -4.99 7.10
C ILE A 349 16.02 -4.30 7.41
N SER A 350 16.08 -3.68 8.57
CA SER A 350 17.25 -2.90 9.02
C SER A 350 18.37 -3.75 9.64
N SER A 351 18.12 -5.02 9.88
CA SER A 351 19.10 -5.97 10.41
C SER A 351 18.80 -7.42 10.00
N GLU A 352 19.82 -8.24 9.98
CA GLU A 352 19.68 -9.68 9.72
C GLU A 352 18.89 -10.45 10.79
N ARG A 353 18.52 -9.80 11.90
CA ARG A 353 17.67 -10.41 12.93
C ARG A 353 16.19 -10.48 12.52
N VAL A 354 15.79 -9.69 11.54
CA VAL A 354 14.39 -9.61 11.11
C VAL A 354 14.17 -10.06 9.67
N GLY A 355 15.24 -10.17 8.88
CA GLY A 355 15.15 -10.63 7.50
C GLY A 355 16.46 -10.51 6.75
N LEU A 356 16.48 -11.02 5.54
CA LEU A 356 17.66 -10.97 4.67
C LEU A 356 17.33 -10.22 3.37
N LEU A 357 18.28 -9.42 2.89
CA LEU A 357 18.17 -8.73 1.62
C LEU A 357 18.89 -9.52 0.53
N ALA A 358 18.21 -9.80 -0.58
CA ALA A 358 18.73 -10.54 -1.72
C ALA A 358 18.79 -9.67 -2.97
N GLN A 359 19.83 -9.84 -3.79
CA GLN A 359 19.84 -9.27 -5.13
C GLN A 359 18.70 -9.84 -5.96
N ARG A 360 18.22 -9.08 -6.94
CA ARG A 360 17.08 -9.46 -7.78
C ARG A 360 17.50 -10.38 -8.92
N ASP A 361 18.02 -11.53 -8.58
CA ASP A 361 18.29 -12.65 -9.50
C ASP A 361 17.94 -14.01 -8.85
N GLU A 362 17.68 -15.01 -9.66
CA GLU A 362 17.19 -16.30 -9.19
C GLU A 362 18.20 -17.06 -8.32
N ARG A 363 19.50 -16.93 -8.58
CA ARG A 363 20.55 -17.66 -7.84
C ARG A 363 20.74 -17.04 -6.45
N HIS A 364 20.90 -15.72 -6.40
CA HIS A 364 21.05 -15.02 -5.12
C HIS A 364 19.81 -15.15 -4.25
N LEU A 365 18.60 -15.13 -4.87
CA LEU A 365 17.35 -15.43 -4.16
C LEU A 365 17.35 -16.85 -3.60
N ALA A 366 17.75 -17.86 -4.39
CA ALA A 366 17.83 -19.25 -3.92
C ALA A 366 18.82 -19.39 -2.75
N ASP A 367 20.00 -18.76 -2.84
CA ASP A 367 21.01 -18.78 -1.78
C ASP A 367 20.47 -18.16 -0.49
N THR A 368 19.88 -16.98 -0.60
CA THR A 368 19.36 -16.23 0.55
C THR A 368 18.15 -16.92 1.17
N ILE A 369 17.28 -17.52 0.37
CA ILE A 369 16.13 -18.31 0.86
C ILE A 369 16.64 -19.56 1.59
N ALA A 370 17.65 -20.27 1.10
CA ALA A 370 18.23 -21.42 1.77
C ALA A 370 18.78 -21.03 3.16
N ILE A 371 19.56 -19.94 3.24
CA ILE A 371 20.08 -19.40 4.50
C ILE A 371 18.93 -19.07 5.45
N ALA A 372 17.90 -18.40 4.96
CA ALA A 372 16.76 -18.00 5.78
C ALA A 372 15.97 -19.21 6.32
N LEU A 373 15.80 -20.26 5.51
CA LEU A 373 15.12 -21.49 5.92
C LEU A 373 15.91 -22.24 7.00
N ASP A 374 17.24 -22.28 6.92
CA ASP A 374 18.08 -23.06 7.84
C ASP A 374 18.46 -22.28 9.10
N ARG A 375 18.14 -20.98 9.14
CA ARG A 375 18.37 -20.12 10.32
C ARG A 375 17.26 -20.30 11.35
N ASN A 376 17.63 -20.28 12.64
CA ASN A 376 16.67 -20.19 13.73
C ASN A 376 16.28 -18.72 13.95
N TRP A 377 14.99 -18.41 13.77
CA TRP A 377 14.43 -17.08 13.94
C TRP A 377 13.66 -16.98 15.25
N ASP A 378 13.89 -15.92 16.00
CA ASP A 378 13.08 -15.59 17.16
C ASP A 378 11.84 -14.78 16.73
N SER A 379 10.69 -15.44 16.70
CA SER A 379 9.41 -14.84 16.31
C SER A 379 9.08 -13.59 17.15
N ASN A 380 9.43 -13.57 18.43
CA ASN A 380 9.20 -12.40 19.28
C ASN A 380 10.02 -11.19 18.81
N THR A 381 11.27 -11.39 18.43
CA THR A 381 12.12 -10.32 17.87
C THR A 381 11.50 -9.74 16.60
N LEU A 382 10.94 -10.58 15.71
CA LEU A 382 10.28 -10.13 14.47
C LEU A 382 9.06 -9.25 14.79
N VAL A 383 8.20 -9.71 15.68
CA VAL A 383 6.98 -8.99 16.10
C VAL A 383 7.33 -7.68 16.79
N GLN A 384 8.28 -7.68 17.72
CA GLN A 384 8.68 -6.48 18.44
C GLN A 384 9.28 -5.42 17.50
N HIS A 385 9.98 -5.85 16.45
CA HIS A 385 10.58 -4.94 15.47
C HIS A 385 9.53 -4.07 14.77
N VAL A 386 8.36 -4.61 14.47
CA VAL A 386 7.28 -3.85 13.78
C VAL A 386 6.22 -3.28 14.74
N ARG A 387 6.41 -3.39 16.05
CA ARG A 387 5.45 -2.92 17.06
C ARG A 387 5.16 -1.42 16.96
N GLY A 388 6.14 -0.63 16.53
CA GLY A 388 5.98 0.81 16.27
C GLY A 388 5.34 1.15 14.91
N TRP A 389 5.17 0.16 14.03
CA TRP A 389 4.64 0.35 12.67
C TRP A 389 3.14 0.05 12.62
N THR A 390 2.35 0.69 13.45
CA THR A 390 0.90 0.46 13.51
C THR A 390 0.12 1.59 12.84
N TRP A 391 -1.10 1.29 12.42
CA TRP A 391 -2.00 2.31 11.90
C TRP A 391 -2.36 3.38 12.93
N ASP A 392 -2.22 3.10 14.24
CA ASP A 392 -2.41 4.10 15.30
C ASP A 392 -1.32 5.18 15.26
N HIS A 393 -0.05 4.78 15.16
CA HIS A 393 1.06 5.72 15.03
C HIS A 393 0.94 6.53 13.73
N VAL A 394 0.49 5.88 12.64
CA VAL A 394 0.21 6.58 11.38
C VAL A 394 -0.89 7.61 11.55
N ALA A 395 -1.97 7.29 12.26
CA ALA A 395 -3.09 8.21 12.50
C ALA A 395 -2.65 9.45 13.32
N ILE A 396 -1.82 9.27 14.33
CA ILE A 396 -1.25 10.38 15.12
C ILE A 396 -0.40 11.29 14.21
N ALA A 397 0.54 10.72 13.45
CA ALA A 397 1.38 11.49 12.55
C ALA A 397 0.59 12.23 11.45
N LEU A 398 -0.54 11.66 11.01
CA LEU A 398 -1.46 12.32 10.09
C LEU A 398 -2.17 13.50 10.73
N GLN A 399 -2.62 13.34 11.98
CA GLN A 399 -3.25 14.42 12.74
C GLN A 399 -2.35 15.63 12.79
N ASP A 400 -1.08 15.46 13.17
CA ASP A 400 -0.09 16.55 13.23
C ASP A 400 0.07 17.28 11.88
N VAL A 401 0.11 16.50 10.77
CA VAL A 401 0.22 17.07 9.43
C VAL A 401 -1.04 17.85 9.06
N PHE A 402 -2.23 17.29 9.28
CA PHE A 402 -3.48 17.95 8.91
C PHE A 402 -3.72 19.21 9.76
N GLU A 403 -3.47 19.17 11.07
CA GLU A 403 -3.53 20.34 11.95
C GLU A 403 -2.59 21.45 11.47
N SER A 404 -1.35 21.09 11.16
CA SER A 404 -0.34 22.04 10.68
C SER A 404 -0.78 22.76 9.39
N VAL A 405 -1.36 22.03 8.42
CA VAL A 405 -1.76 22.67 7.16
C VAL A 405 -3.06 23.46 7.28
N VAL A 406 -4.01 22.99 8.09
CA VAL A 406 -5.28 23.69 8.35
C VAL A 406 -5.03 25.00 9.11
N SER A 407 -4.21 24.96 10.18
CA SER A 407 -3.87 26.14 10.96
C SER A 407 -3.16 27.20 10.14
N ARG A 408 -2.18 26.81 9.31
CA ARG A 408 -1.50 27.73 8.38
C ARG A 408 -2.47 28.37 7.40
N HIS A 409 -3.37 27.57 6.85
CA HIS A 409 -4.34 28.06 5.88
C HIS A 409 -5.27 29.10 6.51
N ASN A 410 -5.78 28.84 7.72
CA ASN A 410 -6.66 29.76 8.45
C ASN A 410 -5.96 31.07 8.86
N CYS A 411 -4.62 31.07 9.00
CA CYS A 411 -3.85 32.30 9.24
C CYS A 411 -3.60 33.15 7.98
N LEU A 412 -3.81 32.59 6.78
CA LEU A 412 -3.57 33.27 5.50
C LEU A 412 -4.85 33.79 4.81
N VAL A 413 -6.01 33.33 5.27
CA VAL A 413 -7.35 33.75 4.80
C VAL A 413 -7.97 34.70 5.81
#